data_7c333b90305802630a10ff7bf513d904
#
_entry.id   7c333b90305802630a10ff7bf513d904
#
_cell.length_a   1.000
_cell.length_b   1.000
_cell.length_c   1.000
_cell.angle_alpha   90.00
_cell.angle_beta   90.00
_cell.angle_gamma   90.00
#
_symmetry.space_group_name_H-M   'P 1'
#
loop_
_entity.id
_entity.type
_entity.pdbx_description
1 polymer ?
#
loop_
_entity_poly.entity_id
_entity_poly.type
_entity_poly.pdbx_seq_one_letter_code
_entity_poly.pdbx_strand_id
1 'polypeptide(L)'
;MLIAEVSAKYDLSADTLRYYERIGLIPVVHRNKSGIRDYTEDDCRWVEFIKCMRAAGLPIEVLIDYVAMFQQGDSTIAARKTLLIEQRKKLVDKLEAMQETINHLDYKIKRYDNIVLEKENELKNTED
;
A
#
# COMPACT_ATOMS: atom_id res chain seq x y z
N MET A 1 -17.63 -14.76 6.83
CA MET A 1 -16.32 -15.40 7.13
C MET A 1 -15.90 -15.09 8.56
N LEU A 2 -15.40 -16.08 9.27
CA LEU A 2 -14.80 -15.87 10.58
C LEU A 2 -13.40 -15.27 10.44
N ILE A 3 -12.90 -14.67 11.51
CA ILE A 3 -11.61 -13.94 11.50
C ILE A 3 -10.44 -14.81 11.03
N ALA A 4 -10.42 -16.10 11.37
CA ALA A 4 -9.36 -17.01 10.95
C ALA A 4 -9.35 -17.20 9.42
N GLU A 5 -10.51 -17.25 8.79
CA GLU A 5 -10.63 -17.37 7.34
C GLU A 5 -10.17 -16.09 6.65
N VAL A 6 -10.55 -14.93 7.18
CA VAL A 6 -10.12 -13.62 6.64
C VAL A 6 -8.61 -13.45 6.80
N SER A 7 -8.08 -13.83 7.94
CA SER A 7 -6.64 -13.81 8.21
C SER A 7 -5.87 -14.63 7.17
N ALA A 8 -6.33 -15.83 6.86
CA ALA A 8 -5.71 -16.68 5.85
C ALA A 8 -5.84 -16.09 4.44
N LYS A 9 -7.02 -15.58 4.11
CA LYS A 9 -7.30 -15.05 2.76
C LYS A 9 -6.48 -13.82 2.41
N TYR A 10 -6.29 -12.91 3.36
CA TYR A 10 -5.61 -11.63 3.12
C TYR A 10 -4.20 -11.57 3.70
N ASP A 11 -3.71 -12.66 4.25
CA ASP A 11 -2.38 -12.73 4.86
C ASP A 11 -2.17 -11.61 5.90
N LEU A 12 -3.12 -11.48 6.80
CA LEU A 12 -3.09 -10.55 7.93
C LEU A 12 -3.36 -11.33 9.22
N SER A 13 -2.63 -11.04 10.29
CA SER A 13 -2.90 -11.68 11.57
C SER A 13 -4.28 -11.31 12.11
N ALA A 14 -4.87 -12.19 12.91
CA ALA A 14 -6.14 -11.88 13.58
C ALA A 14 -6.02 -10.63 14.46
N ASP A 15 -4.87 -10.44 15.10
CA ASP A 15 -4.60 -9.24 15.92
C ASP A 15 -4.60 -7.97 15.07
N THR A 16 -4.01 -8.01 13.88
CA THR A 16 -4.03 -6.88 12.94
C THR A 16 -5.46 -6.56 12.51
N LEU A 17 -6.27 -7.57 12.21
CA LEU A 17 -7.67 -7.38 11.83
C LEU A 17 -8.47 -6.74 12.97
N ARG A 18 -8.27 -7.18 14.21
CA ARG A 18 -8.90 -6.59 15.39
C ARG A 18 -8.44 -5.13 15.59
N TYR A 19 -7.16 -4.88 15.36
CA TYR A 19 -6.57 -3.54 15.43
C TYR A 19 -7.20 -2.60 14.40
N TYR A 20 -7.37 -3.05 13.17
CA TYR A 20 -8.02 -2.25 12.12
C TYR A 20 -9.41 -1.78 12.54
N GLU A 21 -10.21 -2.67 13.10
CA GLU A 21 -11.55 -2.32 13.58
C GLU A 21 -11.49 -1.37 14.77
N ARG A 22 -10.62 -1.67 15.74
CA ARG A 22 -10.50 -0.92 16.99
C ARG A 22 -10.14 0.55 16.76
N ILE A 23 -9.23 0.85 15.85
CA ILE A 23 -8.78 2.21 15.61
C ILE A 23 -9.56 2.94 14.51
N GLY A 24 -10.53 2.28 13.90
CA GLY A 24 -11.37 2.88 12.86
C GLY A 24 -10.77 2.89 11.47
N LEU A 25 -9.83 2.01 11.18
CA LEU A 25 -9.31 1.82 9.80
C LEU A 25 -10.31 1.11 8.91
N ILE A 26 -11.20 0.33 9.49
CA ILE A 26 -12.35 -0.26 8.81
C ILE A 26 -13.60 0.02 9.64
N PRO A 27 -14.80 0.02 9.03
CA PRO A 27 -16.05 0.12 9.79
C PRO A 27 -16.18 -1.06 10.75
N VAL A 28 -17.08 -0.92 11.74
CA VAL A 28 -17.38 -1.99 12.68
C VAL A 28 -17.81 -3.24 11.90
N VAL A 29 -17.15 -4.35 12.21
CA VAL A 29 -17.38 -5.63 11.54
C VAL A 29 -18.70 -6.24 12.00
N HIS A 30 -19.43 -6.82 11.05
CA HIS A 30 -20.67 -7.54 11.37
C HIS A 30 -20.39 -8.67 12.36
N ARG A 31 -21.34 -8.91 13.28
CA ARG A 31 -21.26 -10.00 14.25
C ARG A 31 -22.44 -10.94 14.09
N ASN A 32 -22.17 -12.23 14.31
CA ASN A 32 -23.24 -13.23 14.29
C ASN A 32 -24.06 -13.19 15.58
N LYS A 33 -25.04 -14.06 15.69
CA LYS A 33 -25.95 -14.15 16.85
C LYS A 33 -25.21 -14.44 18.17
N SER A 34 -24.04 -15.06 18.09
CA SER A 34 -23.21 -15.37 19.26
C SER A 34 -22.26 -14.24 19.63
N GLY A 35 -22.32 -13.09 18.92
CA GLY A 35 -21.45 -11.94 19.16
C GLY A 35 -20.05 -12.08 18.59
N ILE A 36 -19.82 -13.10 17.76
CA ILE A 36 -18.53 -13.35 17.13
C ILE A 36 -18.47 -12.61 15.80
N ARG A 37 -17.31 -12.03 15.46
CA ARG A 37 -17.08 -11.34 14.19
C ARG A 37 -17.37 -12.27 13.02
N ASP A 38 -18.23 -11.82 12.12
CA ASP A 38 -18.61 -12.52 10.91
C ASP A 38 -18.48 -11.55 9.74
N TYR A 39 -17.33 -11.58 9.07
CA TYR A 39 -16.97 -10.63 8.02
C TYR A 39 -17.85 -10.87 6.79
N THR A 40 -18.62 -9.86 6.42
CA THR A 40 -19.39 -9.84 5.17
C THR A 40 -18.45 -9.56 3.98
N GLU A 41 -18.99 -9.66 2.76
CA GLU A 41 -18.22 -9.26 1.57
C GLU A 41 -17.77 -7.79 1.64
N ASP A 42 -18.63 -6.90 2.14
CA ASP A 42 -18.28 -5.50 2.31
C ASP A 42 -17.18 -5.32 3.36
N ASP A 43 -17.25 -6.03 4.47
CA ASP A 43 -16.19 -6.01 5.48
C ASP A 43 -14.87 -6.47 4.87
N CYS A 44 -14.88 -7.52 4.05
CA CYS A 44 -13.69 -8.02 3.37
C CYS A 44 -13.13 -7.03 2.36
N ARG A 45 -13.98 -6.31 1.63
CA ARG A 45 -13.54 -5.25 0.71
C ARG A 45 -12.82 -4.14 1.45
N TRP A 46 -13.30 -3.75 2.63
CA TRP A 46 -12.63 -2.77 3.47
C TRP A 46 -11.26 -3.27 3.92
N VAL A 47 -11.17 -4.52 4.35
CA VAL A 47 -9.89 -5.13 4.76
C VAL A 47 -8.90 -5.10 3.60
N GLU A 48 -9.31 -5.53 2.42
CA GLU A 48 -8.46 -5.54 1.23
C GLU A 48 -7.99 -4.13 0.85
N PHE A 49 -8.91 -3.17 0.85
CA PHE A 49 -8.61 -1.77 0.55
C PHE A 49 -7.59 -1.20 1.52
N ILE A 50 -7.79 -1.38 2.82
CA ILE A 50 -6.89 -0.85 3.85
C ILE A 50 -5.52 -1.53 3.77
N LYS A 51 -5.48 -2.84 3.57
CA LYS A 51 -4.22 -3.55 3.37
C LYS A 51 -3.43 -2.95 2.22
N CYS A 52 -4.08 -2.73 1.07
CA CYS A 52 -3.46 -2.14 -0.12
C CYS A 52 -2.96 -0.73 0.15
N MET A 53 -3.77 0.12 0.76
CA MET A 53 -3.41 1.52 1.05
C MET A 53 -2.27 1.62 2.06
N ARG A 54 -2.26 0.78 3.07
CA ARG A 54 -1.18 0.73 4.05
C ARG A 54 0.14 0.25 3.43
N ALA A 55 0.07 -0.74 2.56
CA ALA A 55 1.25 -1.22 1.84
C ALA A 55 1.85 -0.12 0.94
N ALA A 56 1.01 0.73 0.37
CA ALA A 56 1.45 1.87 -0.44
C ALA A 56 1.94 3.06 0.41
N GLY A 57 1.80 3.00 1.73
CA GLY A 57 2.30 4.02 2.63
C GLY A 57 1.34 5.16 2.94
N LEU A 58 0.05 5.02 2.67
CA LEU A 58 -0.92 6.04 3.05
C LEU A 58 -0.96 6.18 4.58
N PRO A 59 -0.99 7.42 5.11
CA PRO A 59 -1.04 7.63 6.55
C PRO A 59 -2.29 7.04 7.20
N ILE A 60 -2.13 6.50 8.40
CA ILE A 60 -3.24 5.92 9.18
C ILE A 60 -4.34 6.96 9.40
N GLU A 61 -3.98 8.18 9.76
CA GLU A 61 -4.91 9.27 10.05
C GLU A 61 -5.81 9.60 8.86
N VAL A 62 -5.25 9.60 7.66
CA VAL A 62 -6.01 9.85 6.42
C VAL A 62 -7.04 8.75 6.20
N LEU A 63 -6.66 7.50 6.43
CA LEU A 63 -7.56 6.36 6.24
C LEU A 63 -8.66 6.33 7.29
N ILE A 64 -8.36 6.68 8.55
CA ILE A 64 -9.35 6.82 9.60
C ILE A 64 -10.37 7.91 9.25
N ASP A 65 -9.90 9.05 8.76
CA ASP A 65 -10.77 10.15 8.33
C ASP A 65 -11.68 9.72 7.18
N TYR A 66 -11.14 8.96 6.22
CA TYR A 66 -11.92 8.44 5.10
C TYR A 66 -13.05 7.51 5.58
N VAL A 67 -12.75 6.58 6.48
CA VAL A 67 -13.75 5.68 7.06
C VAL A 67 -14.81 6.46 7.85
N ALA A 68 -14.38 7.45 8.65
CA ALA A 68 -15.30 8.30 9.42
C ALA A 68 -16.25 9.06 8.50
N MET A 69 -15.76 9.61 7.40
CA MET A 69 -16.60 10.28 6.39
C MET A 69 -17.59 9.31 5.74
N PHE A 70 -17.13 8.11 5.41
CA PHE A 70 -18.01 7.07 4.86
C PHE A 70 -19.17 6.79 5.81
N GLN A 71 -18.91 6.71 7.12
CA GLN A 71 -19.94 6.45 8.14
C GLN A 71 -20.91 7.62 8.30
N GLN A 72 -20.52 8.83 7.93
CA GLN A 72 -21.40 9.99 7.92
C GLN A 72 -22.41 9.98 6.75
N GLY A 73 -22.19 9.11 5.77
CA GLY A 73 -23.12 8.88 4.69
C GLY A 73 -22.87 9.71 3.42
N ASP A 74 -23.89 9.79 2.59
CA ASP A 74 -23.79 10.32 1.22
C ASP A 74 -23.41 11.80 1.14
N SER A 75 -23.65 12.58 2.20
CA SER A 75 -23.25 13.99 2.25
C SER A 75 -21.72 14.16 2.13
N THR A 76 -20.94 13.12 2.35
CA THR A 76 -19.47 13.16 2.31
C THR A 76 -18.87 12.61 1.01
N ILE A 77 -19.68 12.21 0.03
CA ILE A 77 -19.19 11.59 -1.21
C ILE A 77 -18.16 12.48 -1.90
N ALA A 78 -18.47 13.77 -2.07
CA ALA A 78 -17.55 14.70 -2.73
C ALA A 78 -16.24 14.87 -1.95
N ALA A 79 -16.32 14.97 -0.62
CA ALA A 79 -15.14 15.12 0.24
C ALA A 79 -14.29 13.85 0.21
N ARG A 80 -14.91 12.66 0.22
CA ARG A 80 -14.21 11.38 0.12
C ARG A 80 -13.47 11.26 -1.21
N LYS A 81 -14.12 11.64 -2.30
CA LYS A 81 -13.49 11.62 -3.64
C LYS A 81 -12.29 12.56 -3.68
N THR A 82 -12.42 13.77 -3.16
CA THR A 82 -11.32 14.75 -3.09
C THR A 82 -10.14 14.19 -2.31
N LEU A 83 -10.38 13.56 -1.17
CA LEU A 83 -9.34 12.94 -0.36
C LEU A 83 -8.59 11.86 -1.15
N LEU A 84 -9.31 11.00 -1.85
CA LEU A 84 -8.70 9.94 -2.67
C LEU A 84 -7.86 10.52 -3.82
N ILE A 85 -8.34 11.57 -4.46
CA ILE A 85 -7.60 12.26 -5.54
C ILE A 85 -6.30 12.85 -5.00
N GLU A 86 -6.34 13.49 -3.84
CA GLU A 86 -5.15 14.06 -3.19
C GLU A 86 -4.12 12.98 -2.85
N GLN A 87 -4.56 11.85 -2.31
CA GLN A 87 -3.68 10.74 -1.99
C GLN A 87 -3.08 10.11 -3.26
N ARG A 88 -3.87 9.98 -4.31
CA ARG A 88 -3.39 9.50 -5.60
C ARG A 88 -2.28 10.40 -6.15
N LYS A 89 -2.46 11.71 -6.06
CA LYS A 89 -1.45 12.67 -6.51
C LYS A 89 -0.13 12.48 -5.76
N LYS A 90 -0.19 12.32 -4.44
CA LYS A 90 1.01 12.07 -3.63
C LYS A 90 1.72 10.77 -4.02
N LEU A 91 0.96 9.72 -4.35
CA LEU A 91 1.54 8.47 -4.83
C LEU A 91 2.21 8.62 -6.19
N VAL A 92 1.60 9.37 -7.10
CA VAL A 92 2.18 9.65 -8.42
C VAL A 92 3.49 10.42 -8.26
N ASP A 93 3.54 11.41 -7.38
CA ASP A 93 4.77 12.17 -7.10
C ASP A 93 5.87 11.25 -6.57
N LYS A 94 5.54 10.32 -5.67
CA LYS A 94 6.50 9.31 -5.18
C LYS A 94 6.98 8.39 -6.28
N LEU A 95 6.08 7.97 -7.16
CA LEU A 95 6.42 7.11 -8.29
C LEU A 95 7.41 7.81 -9.22
N GLU A 96 7.18 9.07 -9.54
CA GLU A 96 8.09 9.87 -10.37
C GLU A 96 9.45 10.03 -9.71
N ALA A 97 9.50 10.30 -8.41
CA ALA A 97 10.76 10.39 -7.67
C ALA A 97 11.51 9.06 -7.67
N MET A 98 10.81 7.95 -7.52
CA MET A 98 11.40 6.61 -7.61
C MET A 98 11.95 6.34 -9.00
N GLN A 99 11.24 6.77 -10.06
CA GLN A 99 11.71 6.60 -11.43
C GLN A 99 13.02 7.36 -11.65
N GLU A 100 13.14 8.57 -11.12
CA GLU A 100 14.40 9.34 -11.19
C GLU A 100 15.53 8.60 -10.48
N THR A 101 15.27 8.04 -9.31
CA THR A 101 16.26 7.25 -8.57
C THR A 101 16.71 6.03 -9.36
N ILE A 102 15.78 5.34 -10.00
CA ILE A 102 16.08 4.18 -10.86
C ILE A 102 16.97 4.63 -12.02
N ASN A 103 16.66 5.76 -12.65
CA ASN A 103 17.46 6.31 -13.75
C ASN A 103 18.89 6.62 -13.29
N HIS A 104 19.06 7.17 -12.08
CA HIS A 104 20.39 7.41 -11.50
C HIS A 104 21.15 6.11 -11.28
N LEU A 105 20.48 5.07 -10.77
CA LEU A 105 21.09 3.75 -10.58
C LEU A 105 21.51 3.14 -11.92
N ASP A 106 20.65 3.22 -12.92
CA ASP A 106 20.95 2.72 -14.27
C ASP A 106 22.18 3.38 -14.85
N TYR A 107 22.28 4.69 -14.69
CA TYR A 107 23.46 5.45 -15.13
C TYR A 107 24.73 5.00 -14.39
N LYS A 108 24.65 4.84 -13.09
CA LYS A 108 25.77 4.40 -12.25
C LYS A 108 26.25 3.01 -12.64
N ILE A 109 25.30 2.08 -12.80
CA ILE A 109 25.59 0.71 -13.21
C ILE A 109 26.28 0.69 -14.57
N LYS A 110 25.78 1.47 -15.51
CA LYS A 110 26.36 1.57 -16.85
C LYS A 110 27.80 2.08 -16.81
N ARG A 111 28.10 3.00 -15.91
CA ARG A 111 29.47 3.50 -15.71
C ARG A 111 30.40 2.38 -15.23
N TYR A 112 29.95 1.51 -14.33
CA TYR A 112 30.73 0.34 -13.91
C TYR A 112 30.99 -0.61 -15.08
N ASP A 113 30.02 -0.86 -15.91
CA ASP A 113 30.17 -1.69 -17.09
C ASP A 113 31.24 -1.10 -18.04
N ASN A 114 31.24 0.20 -18.23
CA ASN A 114 32.24 0.89 -19.05
C ASN A 114 33.64 0.81 -18.44
N ILE A 115 33.77 0.92 -17.12
CA ILE A 115 35.06 0.79 -16.42
C ILE A 115 35.61 -0.61 -16.60
N VAL A 116 34.78 -1.64 -16.44
CA VAL A 116 35.19 -3.03 -16.66
C VAL A 116 35.66 -3.23 -18.10
N LEU A 117 34.92 -2.71 -19.05
CA LEU A 117 35.26 -2.81 -20.48
C LEU A 117 36.62 -2.11 -20.79
N GLU A 118 36.85 -0.94 -20.23
CA GLU A 118 38.11 -0.21 -20.38
C GLU A 118 39.28 -1.03 -19.81
N LYS A 119 39.14 -1.62 -18.65
CA LYS A 119 40.15 -2.48 -18.04
C LYS A 119 40.43 -3.71 -18.87
N GLU A 120 39.38 -4.34 -19.41
CA GLU A 120 39.55 -5.48 -20.32
C GLU A 120 40.32 -5.09 -21.58
N ASN A 121 40.04 -3.92 -22.16
CA ASN A 121 40.74 -3.42 -23.32
C ASN A 121 42.22 -3.12 -23.01
N GLU A 122 42.51 -2.57 -21.84
CA GLU A 122 43.90 -2.34 -21.40
C GLU A 122 44.66 -3.66 -21.28
N LEU A 123 44.05 -4.69 -20.72
CA LEU A 123 44.65 -6.01 -20.60
C LEU A 123 44.91 -6.64 -21.96
N LYS A 124 44.03 -6.47 -22.94
CA LYS A 124 44.24 -6.94 -24.31
C LYS A 124 45.39 -6.24 -24.97
N ASN A 125 45.56 -4.93 -24.73
CA ASN A 125 46.65 -4.16 -25.33
C ASN A 125 48.00 -4.51 -24.72
N THR A 126 48.05 -5.04 -23.50
CA THR A 126 49.30 -5.43 -22.84
C THR A 126 49.75 -6.85 -23.18
N GLU A 127 48.90 -7.66 -23.78
CA GLU A 127 49.24 -9.02 -24.23
C GLU A 127 50.01 -9.05 -25.56
N ASP A 128 50.05 -7.96 -26.24
CA ASP A 128 50.81 -7.79 -27.48
C ASP A 128 52.28 -7.41 -27.16
#